data_4eb17545be45bf1d784bdb4f0155acc8
#
_entry.id   4eb17545be45bf1d784bdb4f0155acc8
#
_cell.length_a   1.000
_cell.length_b   1.000
_cell.length_c   1.000
_cell.angle_alpha   90.00
_cell.angle_beta   90.00
_cell.angle_gamma   90.00
#
_symmetry.space_group_name_H-M   'P 1'
#
loop_
_entity.id
_entity.type
_entity.pdbx_description
1 polymer ?
#
loop_
_entity_poly.entity_id
_entity_poly.type
_entity_poly.pdbx_seq_one_letter_code
_entity_poly.pdbx_strand_id
1 'polypeptide(L)'
;METSNYNFTDPQKESCAANLMRDTIEVLSLRDGISYEDALLRFTRSKVYEALFDYATGIWRESPDYLLNLYDYCNSKSKNSNFG
;
A
#
# COMPACT_ATOMS: atom_id res chain seq x y z
N MET A 1 7.98 27.44 10.16
CA MET A 1 7.87 26.94 10.07
C MET A 1 8.03 25.84 10.60
N GLU A 2 7.99 25.69 11.27
CA GLU A 2 8.15 24.70 11.85
C GLU A 2 7.38 23.60 11.47
N THR A 3 6.26 23.81 10.99
CA THR A 3 5.56 22.72 10.37
C THR A 3 6.37 22.10 9.31
N SER A 4 7.21 22.84 8.66
CA SER A 4 8.03 22.25 7.63
C SER A 4 8.97 21.20 8.20
N ASN A 5 9.26 21.27 9.48
CA ASN A 5 10.13 20.27 10.09
C ASN A 5 9.48 18.93 10.18
N TYR A 6 8.17 18.87 10.16
CA TYR A 6 7.46 17.61 10.25
C TYR A 6 7.04 17.10 8.92
N ASN A 7 7.20 17.90 7.89
CA ASN A 7 6.79 17.48 6.55
C ASN A 7 7.97 16.81 5.88
N PHE A 8 7.71 15.64 5.33
CA PHE A 8 8.72 14.97 4.53
C PHE A 8 8.74 15.60 3.15
N THR A 9 9.91 15.61 2.54
CA THR A 9 10.02 16.03 1.14
C THR A 9 9.40 14.94 0.26
N ASP A 10 9.09 15.29 -0.98
CA ASP A 10 8.52 14.31 -1.89
C ASP A 10 9.43 13.10 -2.09
N PRO A 11 10.76 13.27 -2.27
CA PRO A 11 11.63 12.09 -2.35
C PRO A 11 11.60 11.24 -1.09
N GLN A 12 11.46 11.86 0.08
CA GLN A 12 11.38 11.11 1.33
C GLN A 12 10.07 10.33 1.42
N LYS A 13 8.97 10.94 0.99
CA LYS A 13 7.69 10.26 0.98
C LYS A 13 7.72 9.09 0.03
N GLU A 14 8.34 9.28 -1.11
CA GLU A 14 8.44 8.22 -2.10
C GLU A 14 9.25 7.05 -1.55
N SER A 15 10.35 7.32 -0.86
CA SER A 15 11.15 6.27 -0.25
C SER A 15 10.36 5.51 0.80
N CYS A 16 9.63 6.23 1.64
CA CYS A 16 8.81 5.59 2.66
C CYS A 16 7.74 4.72 2.04
N ALA A 17 7.08 5.24 1.00
CA ALA A 17 6.03 4.50 0.33
C ALA A 17 6.58 3.25 -0.34
N ALA A 18 7.74 3.37 -0.98
CA ALA A 18 8.35 2.23 -1.66
C ALA A 18 8.76 1.15 -0.67
N ASN A 19 9.35 1.55 0.46
CA ASN A 19 9.75 0.60 1.48
C ASN A 19 8.54 -0.09 2.09
N LEU A 20 7.49 0.68 2.36
CA LEU A 20 6.26 0.13 2.91
C LEU A 20 5.64 -0.85 1.92
N MET A 21 5.62 -0.50 0.66
CA MET A 21 5.07 -1.37 -0.38
C MET A 21 5.84 -2.69 -0.43
N ARG A 22 7.18 -2.61 -0.42
CA ARG A 22 7.99 -3.81 -0.48
C ARG A 22 7.71 -4.72 0.70
N ASP A 23 7.68 -4.15 1.90
CA ASP A 23 7.43 -4.95 3.09
C ASP A 23 6.05 -5.58 3.05
N THR A 24 5.06 -4.82 2.59
CA THR A 24 3.70 -5.33 2.50
C THR A 24 3.60 -6.47 1.50
N ILE A 25 4.27 -6.32 0.36
CA ILE A 25 4.25 -7.34 -0.67
C ILE A 25 4.92 -8.61 -0.19
N GLU A 26 6.00 -8.48 0.59
CA GLU A 26 6.65 -9.65 1.17
C GLU A 26 5.69 -10.42 2.08
N VAL A 27 4.98 -9.68 2.94
CA VAL A 27 4.02 -10.32 3.83
C VAL A 27 2.89 -10.96 3.03
N LEU A 28 2.40 -10.27 2.01
CA LEU A 28 1.35 -10.79 1.16
C LEU A 28 1.79 -12.09 0.48
N SER A 29 3.00 -12.11 -0.03
CA SER A 29 3.57 -13.27 -0.68
C SER A 29 3.59 -14.46 0.26
N LEU A 30 4.07 -14.25 1.48
CA LEU A 30 4.16 -15.31 2.46
C LEU A 30 2.79 -15.77 2.91
N ARG A 31 1.89 -14.81 3.15
CA ARG A 31 0.56 -15.14 3.65
C ARG A 31 -0.23 -15.96 2.64
N ASP A 32 -0.17 -15.58 1.37
CA ASP A 32 -0.98 -16.21 0.34
C ASP A 32 -0.25 -17.34 -0.37
N GLY A 33 1.01 -17.58 -0.03
CA GLY A 33 1.75 -18.66 -0.62
C GLY A 33 2.02 -18.46 -2.11
N ILE A 34 2.26 -17.22 -2.52
CA ILE A 34 2.54 -16.90 -3.91
C ILE A 34 3.91 -16.25 -3.99
N SER A 35 4.45 -16.17 -5.21
CA SER A 35 5.76 -15.56 -5.38
C SER A 35 5.68 -14.07 -5.13
N TYR A 36 6.84 -13.46 -4.87
CA TYR A 36 6.91 -12.02 -4.68
C TYR A 36 6.40 -11.30 -5.93
N GLU A 37 6.74 -11.81 -7.09
CA GLU A 37 6.33 -11.19 -8.35
C GLU A 37 4.82 -11.23 -8.52
N ASP A 38 4.20 -12.35 -8.17
CA ASP A 38 2.75 -12.44 -8.25
C ASP A 38 2.10 -11.49 -7.26
N ALA A 39 2.64 -11.42 -6.05
CA ALA A 39 2.13 -10.51 -5.04
C ALA A 39 2.28 -9.07 -5.51
N LEU A 40 3.40 -8.75 -6.12
CA LEU A 40 3.66 -7.41 -6.65
C LEU A 40 2.63 -7.04 -7.70
N LEU A 41 2.36 -7.95 -8.62
CA LEU A 41 1.38 -7.68 -9.68
C LEU A 41 -0.01 -7.45 -9.09
N ARG A 42 -0.39 -8.28 -8.14
CA ARG A 42 -1.70 -8.12 -7.51
C ARG A 42 -1.81 -6.81 -6.78
N PHE A 43 -0.75 -6.44 -6.07
CA PHE A 43 -0.77 -5.21 -5.29
C PHE A 43 -0.82 -3.99 -6.20
N THR A 44 -0.01 -3.97 -7.26
CA THR A 44 0.05 -2.80 -8.14
C THR A 44 -1.23 -2.61 -8.95
N ARG A 45 -2.05 -3.66 -9.06
CA ARG A 45 -3.34 -3.55 -9.74
C ARG A 45 -4.45 -3.11 -8.80
N SER A 46 -4.16 -3.03 -7.52
CA SER A 46 -5.18 -2.66 -6.54
C SER A 46 -5.26 -1.16 -6.39
N LYS A 47 -6.38 -0.71 -5.84
CA LYS A 47 -6.55 0.72 -5.56
C LYS A 47 -5.65 1.17 -4.43
N VAL A 48 -5.19 0.25 -3.61
CA VAL A 48 -4.29 0.57 -2.52
C VAL A 48 -2.97 1.11 -3.05
N TYR A 49 -2.51 0.58 -4.18
CA TYR A 49 -1.30 1.06 -4.80
C TYR A 49 -1.42 2.54 -5.14
N GLU A 50 -2.53 2.93 -5.74
CA GLU A 50 -2.76 4.32 -6.10
C GLU A 50 -2.83 5.20 -4.85
N ALA A 51 -3.52 4.73 -3.83
CA ALA A 51 -3.66 5.49 -2.60
C ALA A 51 -2.33 5.64 -1.87
N LEU A 52 -1.48 4.62 -1.95
CA LEU A 52 -0.19 4.64 -1.29
C LEU A 52 0.68 5.77 -1.82
N PHE A 53 0.66 5.98 -3.13
CA PHE A 53 1.49 7.00 -3.76
C PHE A 53 0.76 8.33 -3.93
N ASP A 54 -0.46 8.41 -3.42
CA ASP A 54 -1.14 9.69 -3.27
C ASP A 54 -0.78 10.18 -1.86
N TYR A 55 0.21 11.02 -1.79
CA TYR A 55 0.81 11.39 -0.50
C TYR A 55 -0.16 12.14 0.40
N ALA A 56 -1.23 12.67 -0.14
CA ALA A 56 -2.22 13.37 0.67
C ALA A 56 -3.00 12.42 1.56
N THR A 57 -3.05 11.12 1.22
CA THR A 57 -3.79 10.16 2.03
C THR A 57 -3.07 9.82 3.33
N GLY A 58 -1.76 10.03 3.40
CA GLY A 58 -1.00 9.69 4.58
C GLY A 58 -0.74 8.20 4.74
N ILE A 59 -1.22 7.38 3.82
CA ILE A 59 -1.07 5.92 3.94
C ILE A 59 0.40 5.52 3.89
N TRP A 60 1.22 6.30 3.20
CA TRP A 60 2.64 5.99 3.06
C TRP A 60 3.38 5.95 4.40
N ARG A 61 2.76 6.45 5.47
CA ARG A 61 3.35 6.45 6.81
C ARG A 61 2.85 5.30 7.68
N GLU A 62 1.96 4.48 7.16
CA GLU A 62 1.36 3.43 7.97
C GLU A 62 2.25 2.18 7.98
N SER A 63 1.78 1.15 8.64
CA SER A 63 2.52 -0.10 8.75
C SER A 63 2.12 -1.06 7.65
N PRO A 64 2.93 -2.09 7.40
CA PRO A 64 2.52 -3.13 6.45
C PRO A 64 1.20 -3.79 6.81
N ASP A 65 0.96 -3.99 8.11
CA ASP A 65 -0.31 -4.59 8.56
C ASP A 65 -1.49 -3.74 8.14
N TYR A 66 -1.38 -2.44 8.32
CA TYR A 66 -2.45 -1.53 7.93
C TYR A 66 -2.69 -1.60 6.42
N LEU A 67 -1.61 -1.56 5.66
CA LEU A 67 -1.72 -1.56 4.21
C LEU A 67 -2.31 -2.87 3.71
N LEU A 68 -1.94 -3.98 4.34
CA LEU A 68 -2.46 -5.28 3.95
C LEU A 68 -3.94 -5.40 4.27
N ASN A 69 -4.36 -4.87 5.42
CA ASN A 69 -5.77 -4.86 5.78
C ASN A 69 -6.57 -4.02 4.78
N LEU A 70 -6.01 -2.90 4.37
CA LEU A 70 -6.67 -2.05 3.39
C LEU A 70 -6.76 -2.75 2.04
N TYR A 71 -5.71 -3.47 1.68
CA TYR A 71 -5.67 -4.25 0.44
C TYR A 71 -6.79 -5.30 0.45
N ASP A 72 -6.92 -6.02 1.57
CA ASP A 72 -7.98 -7.02 1.69
C ASP A 72 -9.36 -6.39 1.60
N TYR A 73 -9.52 -5.25 2.25
CA TYR A 73 -10.81 -4.55 2.25
C TYR A 73 -11.17 -4.14 0.83
N CYS A 74 -10.23 -3.57 0.10
CA CYS A 74 -10.49 -3.11 -1.26
C CYS A 74 -10.82 -4.29 -2.19
N ASN A 75 -10.11 -5.39 -2.03
CA ASN A 75 -10.38 -6.57 -2.85
C ASN A 75 -11.74 -7.15 -2.55
N SER A 76 -12.10 -7.21 -1.28
CA SER A 76 -13.40 -7.73 -0.88
C SER A 76 -14.52 -6.85 -1.41
N LYS A 77 -14.31 -5.54 -1.36
CA LYS A 77 -15.31 -4.62 -1.85
C LYS A 77 -15.46 -4.72 -3.37
N SER A 78 -14.36 -4.92 -4.07
CA SER A 78 -14.40 -5.12 -5.52
C SER A 78 -15.21 -6.35 -5.88
N LYS A 79 -14.99 -7.43 -5.14
CA LYS A 79 -15.73 -8.65 -5.38
C LYS A 79 -17.22 -8.43 -5.15
N ASN A 80 -17.56 -7.72 -4.09
CA ASN A 80 -18.95 -7.43 -3.81
C ASN A 80 -19.58 -6.62 -4.91
N SER A 81 -18.82 -5.70 -5.48
CA SER A 81 -19.32 -4.89 -6.58
C SER A 81 -19.70 -5.75 -7.77
N ASN A 82 -18.97 -6.81 -7.99
CA ASN A 82 -19.22 -7.67 -9.12
C ASN A 82 -20.55 -8.37 -9.04
N PHE A 83 -21.03 -8.56 -7.83
CA PHE A 83 -22.31 -9.21 -7.67
C PHE A 83 -23.46 -8.23 -7.62
N GLY A 84 -23.15 -7.01 -7.36
CA GLY A 84 -24.18 -5.99 -7.30
C GLY A 84 -24.64 -5.57 -8.65
#